data_87cf1e3ca580cb4190c112188c283c91
#
_entry.id   87cf1e3ca580cb4190c112188c283c91
#
_cell.length_a   1.000
_cell.length_b   1.000
_cell.length_c   1.000
_cell.angle_alpha   90.00
_cell.angle_beta   90.00
_cell.angle_gamma   90.00
#
_symmetry.space_group_name_H-M   'P 1'
#
loop_
_entity.id
_entity.type
_entity.pdbx_description
1 polymer ?
#
loop_
_entity_poly.entity_id
_entity_poly.type
_entity_poly.pdbx_seq_one_letter_code
_entity_poly.pdbx_strand_id
1 'polypeptide(L)'
;MATVHYHTFAVELAAKLLENGILAPQQLLEKLQKEKASLENEDKIKAFKDGQSSNATYYYHIHTLFSLYSLSQEQKGIMRNLCFLPSGGISARLWAEWLQLRNLNDINNLIETGFVQSSLRHTISLHPMIQEIAVSETAPSVTNCHTLLDSLQKICLMHGIEVSYYKKLFQTVENIMLFIEKDDIPQYLLFLEDVFPYMEKYHYQKGMKKIIQELQHFIKANTYGTASDRALLLDYQATLEPKTEKAIKLEKEALAQIKETTKENAHLVSNLHSNLGGLYRINGQLDLAKRHMKMGISLLQQYQLLYTNDSIPQINNYAVLLIEIQEPDLALSALQKLAQIIKEYNSNHCLDYAQVQESLGSICLITANISQAKTHFKKALKIYEDIWADEPELIEEKYQAIQELYPQAGIALAKSILLTKH
;
A
#
# COMPACT_ATOMS: atom_id res chain seq x y z
N MET A 1 -26.01 -31.40 -13.51
CA MET A 1 -24.70 -31.43 -14.19
C MET A 1 -24.77 -30.87 -15.60
N ALA A 2 -25.58 -31.47 -16.51
CA ALA A 2 -25.71 -30.96 -17.88
C ALA A 2 -26.24 -29.51 -17.94
N THR A 3 -27.14 -29.12 -17.04
CA THR A 3 -27.75 -27.79 -16.98
C THR A 3 -26.75 -26.67 -16.73
N VAL A 4 -25.68 -26.94 -15.97
CA VAL A 4 -24.58 -25.97 -15.71
C VAL A 4 -23.36 -26.25 -16.61
N HIS A 5 -23.58 -26.90 -17.75
CA HIS A 5 -22.58 -27.21 -18.78
C HIS A 5 -21.27 -27.83 -18.23
N TYR A 6 -21.37 -28.62 -17.16
CA TYR A 6 -20.23 -29.28 -16.48
C TYR A 6 -19.15 -28.31 -15.98
N HIS A 7 -19.47 -27.02 -15.83
CA HIS A 7 -18.50 -26.04 -15.27
C HIS A 7 -18.21 -26.42 -13.82
N THR A 8 -16.96 -26.76 -13.50
CA THR A 8 -16.54 -27.33 -12.22
C THR A 8 -17.00 -26.48 -11.03
N PHE A 9 -16.81 -25.20 -11.09
CA PHE A 9 -17.18 -24.30 -9.99
C PHE A 9 -18.70 -24.18 -9.81
N ALA A 10 -19.48 -24.08 -10.90
CA ALA A 10 -20.93 -24.08 -10.82
C ALA A 10 -21.50 -25.40 -10.26
N VAL A 11 -20.87 -26.53 -10.61
CA VAL A 11 -21.22 -27.83 -10.05
C VAL A 11 -20.91 -27.91 -8.56
N GLU A 12 -19.77 -27.38 -8.13
CA GLU A 12 -19.38 -27.30 -6.72
C GLU A 12 -20.37 -26.45 -5.90
N LEU A 13 -20.73 -25.26 -6.37
CA LEU A 13 -21.73 -24.41 -5.71
C LEU A 13 -23.10 -25.08 -5.64
N ALA A 14 -23.52 -25.73 -6.72
CA ALA A 14 -24.79 -26.46 -6.74
C ALA A 14 -24.77 -27.64 -5.74
N ALA A 15 -23.64 -28.36 -5.63
CA ALA A 15 -23.47 -29.43 -4.66
C ALA A 15 -23.59 -28.92 -3.22
N LYS A 16 -22.94 -27.78 -2.90
CA LYS A 16 -23.02 -27.18 -1.57
C LYS A 16 -24.41 -26.67 -1.20
N LEU A 17 -25.18 -26.12 -2.18
CA LEU A 17 -26.58 -25.77 -1.98
C LEU A 17 -27.43 -26.98 -1.55
N LEU A 18 -27.17 -28.12 -2.19
CA LEU A 18 -27.88 -29.39 -1.89
C LEU A 18 -27.44 -29.98 -0.55
N GLU A 19 -26.12 -29.99 -0.28
CA GLU A 19 -25.52 -30.47 0.96
C GLU A 19 -26.03 -29.74 2.20
N ASN A 20 -26.13 -28.41 2.09
CA ASN A 20 -26.62 -27.54 3.16
C ASN A 20 -28.17 -27.55 3.29
N GLY A 21 -28.88 -28.33 2.50
CA GLY A 21 -30.32 -28.48 2.55
C GLY A 21 -31.12 -27.20 2.18
N ILE A 22 -30.47 -26.25 1.50
CA ILE A 22 -31.08 -24.97 1.10
C ILE A 22 -32.17 -25.19 0.05
N LEU A 23 -31.95 -26.16 -0.85
CA LEU A 23 -32.89 -26.53 -1.90
C LEU A 23 -32.91 -28.06 -2.09
N ALA A 24 -34.10 -28.60 -2.41
CA ALA A 24 -34.20 -29.96 -2.90
C ALA A 24 -33.66 -30.05 -4.35
N PRO A 25 -33.11 -31.22 -4.77
CA PRO A 25 -32.52 -31.38 -6.11
C PRO A 25 -33.44 -30.97 -7.26
N GLN A 26 -34.73 -31.25 -7.12
CA GLN A 26 -35.74 -30.95 -8.12
C GLN A 26 -36.02 -29.45 -8.23
N GLN A 27 -36.07 -28.76 -7.09
CA GLN A 27 -36.24 -27.30 -7.03
C GLN A 27 -35.04 -26.55 -7.62
N LEU A 28 -33.81 -27.02 -7.33
CA LEU A 28 -32.60 -26.46 -7.93
C LEU A 28 -32.61 -26.61 -9.45
N LEU A 29 -32.96 -27.79 -9.95
CA LEU A 29 -33.03 -28.05 -11.39
C LEU A 29 -34.07 -27.17 -12.10
N GLU A 30 -35.27 -27.02 -11.52
CA GLU A 30 -36.36 -26.18 -12.06
C GLU A 30 -35.91 -24.71 -12.13
N LYS A 31 -35.25 -24.19 -11.09
CA LYS A 31 -34.75 -22.81 -11.06
C LYS A 31 -33.69 -22.58 -12.12
N LEU A 32 -32.70 -23.45 -12.23
CA LEU A 32 -31.62 -23.33 -13.23
C LEU A 32 -32.17 -23.47 -14.67
N GLN A 33 -33.21 -24.27 -14.89
CA GLN A 33 -33.86 -24.42 -16.20
C GLN A 33 -34.71 -23.17 -16.55
N LYS A 34 -35.40 -22.60 -15.57
CA LYS A 34 -36.23 -21.40 -15.76
C LYS A 34 -35.36 -20.19 -16.13
N GLU A 35 -34.24 -20.00 -15.44
CA GLU A 35 -33.29 -18.92 -15.75
C GLU A 35 -32.68 -19.10 -17.14
N LYS A 36 -32.33 -20.34 -17.54
CA LYS A 36 -31.87 -20.62 -18.90
C LYS A 36 -32.89 -20.20 -19.96
N ALA A 37 -34.15 -20.51 -19.76
CA ALA A 37 -35.23 -20.14 -20.69
C ALA A 37 -35.46 -18.61 -20.74
N SER A 38 -35.23 -17.90 -19.63
CA SER A 38 -35.30 -16.42 -19.58
C SER A 38 -34.15 -15.80 -20.39
N LEU A 39 -32.95 -16.37 -20.33
CA LEU A 39 -31.75 -15.90 -21.03
C LEU A 39 -31.82 -16.09 -22.55
N GLU A 40 -32.42 -17.16 -23.00
CA GLU A 40 -32.63 -17.42 -24.45
C GLU A 40 -33.60 -16.40 -25.09
N ASN A 41 -34.42 -15.70 -24.27
CA ASN A 41 -35.36 -14.68 -24.72
C ASN A 41 -34.87 -13.23 -24.59
N GLU A 42 -33.75 -12.99 -23.87
CA GLU A 42 -33.16 -11.67 -23.71
C GLU A 42 -31.92 -11.48 -24.59
N ASP A 43 -32.14 -11.14 -25.85
CA ASP A 43 -31.11 -10.85 -26.88
C ASP A 43 -30.23 -9.62 -26.59
N LYS A 44 -30.10 -9.13 -25.34
CA LYS A 44 -29.51 -7.82 -25.06
C LYS A 44 -28.61 -7.70 -23.85
N ILE A 45 -27.86 -8.72 -23.48
CA ILE A 45 -26.74 -8.47 -22.58
C ILE A 45 -25.45 -8.68 -23.33
N LYS A 46 -24.86 -7.57 -23.82
CA LYS A 46 -23.47 -7.55 -24.28
C LYS A 46 -22.61 -7.95 -23.11
N ALA A 47 -22.24 -9.24 -23.06
CA ALA A 47 -21.22 -9.72 -22.15
C ALA A 47 -19.95 -8.90 -22.37
N PHE A 48 -19.54 -8.15 -21.39
CA PHE A 48 -18.26 -7.48 -21.35
C PHE A 48 -17.19 -8.54 -21.23
N LYS A 49 -16.45 -8.75 -22.27
CA LYS A 49 -15.21 -9.39 -22.62
C LYS A 49 -15.34 -10.58 -23.56
N ASP A 50 -14.67 -10.41 -24.69
CA ASP A 50 -14.21 -11.43 -25.63
C ASP A 50 -15.23 -12.36 -26.30
N GLY A 51 -16.30 -11.80 -26.92
CA GLY A 51 -16.93 -12.40 -28.11
C GLY A 51 -17.36 -13.87 -28.07
N GLN A 52 -17.40 -14.53 -26.91
CA GLN A 52 -17.82 -15.93 -26.79
C GLN A 52 -19.10 -16.07 -25.97
N SER A 53 -20.18 -16.51 -26.61
CA SER A 53 -21.49 -16.77 -26.03
C SER A 53 -21.50 -17.79 -24.86
N SER A 54 -20.46 -18.60 -24.73
CA SER A 54 -20.30 -19.58 -23.65
C SER A 54 -20.07 -18.95 -22.27
N ASN A 55 -19.33 -17.84 -22.17
CA ASN A 55 -19.01 -17.21 -20.89
C ASN A 55 -20.21 -16.53 -20.23
N ALA A 56 -21.14 -15.97 -21.01
CA ALA A 56 -22.36 -15.37 -20.51
C ALA A 56 -23.24 -16.40 -19.77
N THR A 57 -23.38 -17.59 -20.32
CA THR A 57 -24.22 -18.66 -19.74
C THR A 57 -23.69 -19.12 -18.38
N TYR A 58 -22.37 -19.23 -18.20
CA TYR A 58 -21.76 -19.62 -16.91
C TYR A 58 -21.94 -18.56 -15.84
N TYR A 59 -21.74 -17.29 -16.19
CA TYR A 59 -21.97 -16.17 -15.28
C TYR A 59 -23.37 -16.20 -14.69
N TYR A 60 -24.38 -16.36 -15.53
CA TYR A 60 -25.80 -16.42 -15.08
C TYR A 60 -26.10 -17.61 -14.18
N HIS A 61 -25.54 -18.79 -14.47
CA HIS A 61 -25.72 -19.94 -13.59
C HIS A 61 -25.12 -19.70 -12.22
N ILE A 62 -23.92 -19.11 -12.14
CA ILE A 62 -23.26 -18.83 -10.88
C ILE A 62 -23.99 -17.70 -10.15
N HIS A 63 -24.44 -16.66 -10.87
CA HIS A 63 -25.27 -15.58 -10.32
C HIS A 63 -26.58 -16.14 -9.73
N THR A 64 -27.27 -17.03 -10.45
CA THR A 64 -28.47 -17.70 -9.94
C THR A 64 -28.17 -18.50 -8.68
N LEU A 65 -27.10 -19.28 -8.67
CA LEU A 65 -26.69 -20.03 -7.49
C LEU A 65 -26.37 -19.11 -6.31
N PHE A 66 -25.67 -17.99 -6.56
CA PHE A 66 -25.37 -16.98 -5.55
C PHE A 66 -26.65 -16.38 -4.97
N SER A 67 -27.62 -15.99 -5.81
CA SER A 67 -28.87 -15.38 -5.39
C SER A 67 -29.79 -16.32 -4.59
N LEU A 68 -29.57 -17.64 -4.69
CA LEU A 68 -30.32 -18.63 -3.92
C LEU A 68 -29.87 -18.77 -2.46
N TYR A 69 -28.67 -18.22 -2.11
CA TYR A 69 -28.23 -18.13 -0.74
C TYR A 69 -28.81 -16.89 -0.07
N SER A 70 -29.53 -17.07 1.04
CA SER A 70 -30.00 -15.96 1.86
C SER A 70 -28.89 -15.48 2.78
N LEU A 71 -28.04 -14.60 2.25
CA LEU A 71 -26.98 -13.97 3.06
C LEU A 71 -27.62 -12.97 4.06
N SER A 72 -27.16 -13.00 5.32
CA SER A 72 -27.48 -11.98 6.30
C SER A 72 -26.95 -10.60 5.87
N GLN A 73 -27.39 -9.53 6.53
CA GLN A 73 -26.87 -8.19 6.23
C GLN A 73 -25.39 -8.08 6.57
N GLU A 74 -24.95 -8.74 7.64
CA GLU A 74 -23.54 -8.83 8.05
C GLU A 74 -22.71 -9.55 6.98
N GLN A 75 -23.20 -10.69 6.50
CA GLN A 75 -22.54 -11.46 5.44
C GLN A 75 -22.47 -10.70 4.11
N LYS A 76 -23.52 -9.95 3.76
CA LYS A 76 -23.48 -9.04 2.61
C LYS A 76 -22.44 -7.94 2.78
N GLY A 77 -22.32 -7.37 3.98
CA GLY A 77 -21.27 -6.40 4.30
C GLY A 77 -19.87 -7.00 4.18
N ILE A 78 -19.65 -8.22 4.63
CA ILE A 78 -18.38 -8.94 4.48
C ILE A 78 -18.10 -9.22 3.01
N MET A 79 -19.07 -9.79 2.26
CA MET A 79 -18.93 -10.08 0.82
C MET A 79 -18.60 -8.84 0.01
N ARG A 80 -19.19 -7.68 0.34
CA ARG A 80 -18.87 -6.38 -0.27
C ARG A 80 -17.39 -6.05 -0.19
N ASN A 81 -16.79 -6.23 0.98
CA ASN A 81 -15.38 -5.97 1.19
C ASN A 81 -14.47 -7.07 0.61
N LEU A 82 -14.94 -8.33 0.59
CA LEU A 82 -14.18 -9.45 0.00
C LEU A 82 -13.91 -9.27 -1.51
N CYS A 83 -14.67 -8.41 -2.19
CA CYS A 83 -14.40 -8.03 -3.59
C CYS A 83 -12.98 -7.46 -3.79
N PHE A 84 -12.37 -6.93 -2.74
CA PHE A 84 -11.03 -6.33 -2.80
C PHE A 84 -9.91 -7.31 -2.44
N LEU A 85 -10.22 -8.59 -2.18
CA LEU A 85 -9.20 -9.59 -1.89
C LEU A 85 -8.13 -9.66 -2.99
N PRO A 86 -6.85 -9.75 -2.62
CA PRO A 86 -5.79 -10.00 -3.58
C PRO A 86 -5.94 -11.39 -4.22
N SER A 87 -5.59 -11.54 -5.49
CA SER A 87 -5.72 -12.79 -6.25
C SER A 87 -5.00 -13.99 -5.58
N GLY A 88 -3.87 -13.75 -4.93
CA GLY A 88 -3.15 -14.76 -4.15
C GLY A 88 -3.72 -14.99 -2.76
N GLY A 89 -4.91 -14.45 -2.44
CA GLY A 89 -5.56 -14.56 -1.15
C GLY A 89 -4.84 -13.88 0.01
N ILE A 90 -5.50 -13.85 1.16
CA ILE A 90 -5.02 -13.26 2.41
C ILE A 90 -5.44 -14.13 3.60
N SER A 91 -4.75 -14.04 4.74
CA SER A 91 -5.18 -14.71 5.96
C SER A 91 -6.60 -14.26 6.38
N ALA A 92 -7.49 -15.21 6.66
CA ALA A 92 -8.85 -14.91 7.14
C ALA A 92 -8.83 -14.07 8.43
N ARG A 93 -7.85 -14.32 9.32
CA ARG A 93 -7.68 -13.56 10.56
C ARG A 93 -7.29 -12.11 10.27
N LEU A 94 -6.32 -11.89 9.37
CA LEU A 94 -5.90 -10.54 8.98
C LEU A 94 -7.03 -9.76 8.32
N TRP A 95 -7.82 -10.42 7.46
CA TRP A 95 -8.98 -9.80 6.83
C TRP A 95 -10.05 -9.41 7.84
N ALA A 96 -10.33 -10.29 8.81
CA ALA A 96 -11.25 -10.00 9.90
C ALA A 96 -10.77 -8.82 10.78
N GLU A 97 -9.45 -8.70 11.00
CA GLU A 97 -8.85 -7.58 11.70
C GLU A 97 -9.07 -6.27 10.94
N TRP A 98 -8.84 -6.25 9.62
CA TRP A 98 -9.08 -5.07 8.79
C TRP A 98 -10.54 -4.65 8.76
N LEU A 99 -11.47 -5.61 8.80
CA LEU A 99 -12.92 -5.35 8.89
C LEU A 99 -13.41 -5.14 10.33
N GLN A 100 -12.54 -5.20 11.33
CA GLN A 100 -12.86 -5.09 12.75
C GLN A 100 -13.96 -6.09 13.20
N LEU A 101 -13.96 -7.29 12.63
CA LEU A 101 -14.91 -8.34 12.96
C LEU A 101 -14.61 -8.92 14.35
N ARG A 102 -15.67 -9.21 15.10
CA ARG A 102 -15.54 -9.81 16.45
C ARG A 102 -15.04 -11.26 16.41
N ASN A 103 -15.31 -11.99 15.35
CA ASN A 103 -14.95 -13.39 15.15
C ASN A 103 -14.96 -13.75 13.67
N LEU A 104 -14.63 -15.01 13.34
CA LEU A 104 -14.56 -15.53 11.98
C LEU A 104 -15.82 -16.27 11.53
N ASN A 105 -16.90 -16.31 12.32
CA ASN A 105 -18.06 -17.18 12.06
C ASN A 105 -18.68 -16.90 10.68
N ASP A 106 -18.88 -15.63 10.32
CA ASP A 106 -19.47 -15.26 9.04
C ASP A 106 -18.53 -15.58 7.86
N ILE A 107 -17.22 -15.38 8.02
CA ILE A 107 -16.23 -15.79 7.01
C ILE A 107 -16.24 -17.32 6.86
N ASN A 108 -16.27 -18.07 7.96
CA ASN A 108 -16.33 -19.53 7.92
C ASN A 108 -17.62 -20.03 7.24
N ASN A 109 -18.75 -19.40 7.53
CA ASN A 109 -20.02 -19.71 6.85
C ASN A 109 -19.93 -19.46 5.34
N LEU A 110 -19.31 -18.35 4.91
CA LEU A 110 -19.08 -18.06 3.50
C LEU A 110 -18.10 -19.06 2.84
N ILE A 111 -17.18 -19.65 3.60
CA ILE A 111 -16.32 -20.76 3.14
C ILE A 111 -17.13 -22.06 2.99
N GLU A 112 -17.96 -22.39 3.99
CA GLU A 112 -18.82 -23.58 3.97
C GLU A 112 -19.82 -23.54 2.81
N THR A 113 -20.39 -22.36 2.51
CA THR A 113 -21.28 -22.16 1.37
C THR A 113 -20.56 -22.19 0.02
N GLY A 114 -19.23 -22.11 -0.02
CA GLY A 114 -18.42 -22.15 -1.23
C GLY A 114 -18.19 -20.81 -1.93
N PHE A 115 -18.69 -19.72 -1.38
CA PHE A 115 -18.43 -18.39 -1.95
C PHE A 115 -16.99 -17.94 -1.73
N VAL A 116 -16.43 -18.28 -0.58
CA VAL A 116 -15.04 -18.01 -0.24
C VAL A 116 -14.25 -19.30 -0.33
N GLN A 117 -13.18 -19.27 -1.09
CA GLN A 117 -12.22 -20.38 -1.15
C GLN A 117 -11.24 -20.26 0.01
N SER A 118 -10.90 -21.38 0.63
CA SER A 118 -9.91 -21.44 1.71
C SER A 118 -8.83 -22.47 1.39
N SER A 119 -7.58 -22.12 1.67
CA SER A 119 -6.42 -23.02 1.56
C SER A 119 -6.06 -23.64 2.90
N LEU A 120 -5.20 -24.69 2.88
CA LEU A 120 -4.66 -25.35 4.06
C LEU A 120 -3.93 -24.40 5.05
N ARG A 121 -3.54 -23.20 4.59
CA ARG A 121 -2.90 -22.18 5.42
C ARG A 121 -3.88 -21.11 5.94
N HIS A 122 -5.17 -21.40 5.96
CA HIS A 122 -6.24 -20.44 6.33
C HIS A 122 -6.22 -19.14 5.51
N THR A 123 -5.71 -19.22 4.28
CA THR A 123 -5.74 -18.11 3.33
C THR A 123 -7.07 -18.16 2.58
N ILE A 124 -7.79 -17.05 2.56
CA ILE A 124 -9.06 -16.87 1.85
C ILE A 124 -8.85 -16.14 0.53
N SER A 125 -9.63 -16.53 -0.48
CA SER A 125 -9.67 -15.89 -1.79
C SER A 125 -11.07 -15.98 -2.38
N LEU A 126 -11.37 -15.14 -3.39
CA LEU A 126 -12.59 -15.28 -4.19
C LEU A 126 -12.28 -15.84 -5.58
N HIS A 127 -13.20 -16.66 -6.07
CA HIS A 127 -13.21 -16.97 -7.49
C HIS A 127 -13.56 -15.69 -8.29
N PRO A 128 -12.89 -15.38 -9.41
CA PRO A 128 -13.14 -14.14 -10.17
C PRO A 128 -14.61 -13.89 -10.51
N MET A 129 -15.36 -14.90 -10.87
CA MET A 129 -16.79 -14.78 -11.16
C MET A 129 -17.61 -14.41 -9.91
N ILE A 130 -17.27 -14.95 -8.73
CA ILE A 130 -17.90 -14.53 -7.47
C ILE A 130 -17.55 -13.10 -7.13
N GLN A 131 -16.31 -12.68 -7.40
CA GLN A 131 -15.88 -11.31 -7.22
C GLN A 131 -16.74 -10.34 -8.06
N GLU A 132 -16.93 -10.63 -9.36
CA GLU A 132 -17.76 -9.81 -10.25
C GLU A 132 -19.24 -9.76 -9.79
N ILE A 133 -19.80 -10.90 -9.41
CA ILE A 133 -21.18 -10.97 -8.88
C ILE A 133 -21.29 -10.19 -7.57
N ALA A 134 -20.36 -10.35 -6.65
CA ALA A 134 -20.37 -9.66 -5.38
C ALA A 134 -20.24 -8.14 -5.55
N VAL A 135 -19.42 -7.66 -6.49
CA VAL A 135 -19.37 -6.23 -6.87
C VAL A 135 -20.74 -5.76 -7.35
N SER A 136 -21.36 -6.50 -8.27
CA SER A 136 -22.68 -6.13 -8.83
C SER A 136 -23.80 -6.13 -7.77
N GLU A 137 -23.84 -7.16 -6.91
CA GLU A 137 -24.91 -7.36 -5.93
C GLU A 137 -24.77 -6.51 -4.67
N THR A 138 -23.55 -6.14 -4.30
CA THR A 138 -23.29 -5.43 -3.05
C THR A 138 -22.88 -3.97 -3.23
N ALA A 139 -22.60 -3.57 -4.47
CA ALA A 139 -22.24 -2.21 -4.87
C ALA A 139 -21.24 -1.56 -3.87
N PRO A 140 -19.99 -2.05 -3.82
CA PRO A 140 -19.00 -1.52 -2.88
C PRO A 140 -18.69 -0.06 -3.21
N SER A 141 -18.82 0.81 -2.21
CA SER A 141 -18.58 2.26 -2.34
C SER A 141 -17.68 2.77 -1.21
N VAL A 142 -17.12 3.96 -1.38
CA VAL A 142 -16.29 4.60 -0.35
C VAL A 142 -17.05 4.68 0.96
N THR A 143 -18.31 5.13 0.91
CA THR A 143 -19.16 5.27 2.09
C THR A 143 -19.42 3.93 2.78
N ASN A 144 -19.76 2.87 2.03
CA ASN A 144 -20.20 1.61 2.64
C ASN A 144 -19.05 0.62 2.92
N CYS A 145 -17.81 0.93 2.51
CA CYS A 145 -16.58 0.20 2.79
C CYS A 145 -15.62 0.97 3.70
N HIS A 146 -16.07 2.05 4.34
CA HIS A 146 -15.24 2.95 5.15
C HIS A 146 -14.40 2.20 6.20
N THR A 147 -14.95 1.19 6.87
CA THR A 147 -14.20 0.41 7.90
C THR A 147 -12.92 -0.21 7.33
N LEU A 148 -12.97 -0.75 6.11
CA LEU A 148 -11.79 -1.30 5.44
C LEU A 148 -10.82 -0.19 5.06
N LEU A 149 -11.32 0.88 4.43
CA LEU A 149 -10.46 2.00 4.02
C LEU A 149 -9.76 2.63 5.23
N ASP A 150 -10.48 2.93 6.31
CA ASP A 150 -9.94 3.50 7.56
C ASP A 150 -8.86 2.58 8.18
N SER A 151 -9.09 1.27 8.15
CA SER A 151 -8.12 0.30 8.67
C SER A 151 -6.84 0.26 7.84
N LEU A 152 -6.95 0.26 6.50
CA LEU A 152 -5.79 0.31 5.61
C LEU A 152 -5.05 1.64 5.70
N GLN A 153 -5.78 2.76 5.71
CA GLN A 153 -5.23 4.10 5.91
C GLN A 153 -4.46 4.20 7.22
N LYS A 154 -5.06 3.72 8.31
CA LYS A 154 -4.41 3.68 9.63
C LYS A 154 -3.09 2.90 9.59
N ILE A 155 -3.04 1.74 8.92
CA ILE A 155 -1.80 0.96 8.77
C ILE A 155 -0.75 1.77 8.01
N CYS A 156 -1.13 2.45 6.93
CA CYS A 156 -0.21 3.26 6.13
C CYS A 156 0.34 4.48 6.91
N LEU A 157 -0.48 5.07 7.79
CA LEU A 157 -0.09 6.21 8.64
C LEU A 157 0.67 5.79 9.91
N MET A 158 0.69 4.50 10.27
CA MET A 158 1.43 4.00 11.43
C MET A 158 2.93 3.94 11.09
N HIS A 159 3.65 5.01 11.39
CA HIS A 159 5.10 5.04 11.26
C HIS A 159 5.77 4.02 12.20
N GLY A 160 6.78 3.33 11.68
CA GLY A 160 7.61 2.40 12.46
C GLY A 160 7.00 1.03 12.74
N ILE A 161 5.81 0.73 12.20
CA ILE A 161 5.25 -0.61 12.20
C ILE A 161 5.41 -1.20 10.80
N GLU A 162 6.32 -2.16 10.68
CA GLU A 162 6.50 -2.90 9.44
C GLU A 162 5.54 -4.08 9.41
N VAL A 163 4.81 -4.21 8.31
CA VAL A 163 3.90 -5.33 8.13
C VAL A 163 4.42 -6.27 7.07
N SER A 164 4.64 -7.52 7.42
CA SER A 164 5.11 -8.56 6.49
C SER A 164 4.13 -8.81 5.32
N TYR A 165 2.93 -8.27 5.40
CA TYR A 165 1.89 -8.42 4.39
C TYR A 165 1.68 -7.18 3.50
N TYR A 166 2.64 -6.23 3.45
CA TYR A 166 2.50 -5.00 2.66
C TYR A 166 2.13 -5.24 1.19
N LYS A 167 2.65 -6.30 0.56
CA LYS A 167 2.28 -6.66 -0.82
C LYS A 167 0.79 -6.99 -0.96
N LYS A 168 0.21 -7.67 0.05
CA LYS A 168 -1.22 -7.98 0.07
C LYS A 168 -2.06 -6.73 0.27
N LEU A 169 -1.59 -5.82 1.15
CA LEU A 169 -2.21 -4.51 1.34
C LEU A 169 -2.24 -3.73 0.02
N PHE A 170 -1.10 -3.62 -0.69
CA PHE A 170 -1.03 -2.90 -1.96
C PHE A 170 -1.92 -3.51 -3.05
N GLN A 171 -1.98 -4.85 -3.14
CA GLN A 171 -2.89 -5.53 -4.06
C GLN A 171 -4.36 -5.25 -3.71
N THR A 172 -4.69 -5.20 -2.42
CA THR A 172 -6.04 -4.82 -1.96
C THR A 172 -6.37 -3.38 -2.35
N VAL A 173 -5.44 -2.43 -2.15
CA VAL A 173 -5.62 -1.04 -2.60
C VAL A 173 -5.80 -0.95 -4.12
N GLU A 174 -5.05 -1.71 -4.92
CA GLU A 174 -5.25 -1.77 -6.36
C GLU A 174 -6.66 -2.26 -6.73
N ASN A 175 -7.19 -3.25 -6.02
CA ASN A 175 -8.55 -3.76 -6.24
C ASN A 175 -9.61 -2.75 -5.76
N ILE A 176 -9.36 -2.02 -4.67
CA ILE A 176 -10.20 -0.91 -4.24
C ILE A 176 -10.30 0.13 -5.36
N MET A 177 -9.19 0.61 -5.90
CA MET A 177 -9.21 1.57 -7.01
C MET A 177 -10.01 1.06 -8.22
N LEU A 178 -9.98 -0.26 -8.49
CA LEU A 178 -10.64 -0.87 -9.63
C LEU A 178 -12.15 -1.04 -9.44
N PHE A 179 -12.60 -1.47 -8.26
CA PHE A 179 -13.96 -1.96 -8.04
C PHE A 179 -14.84 -1.05 -7.18
N ILE A 180 -14.27 -0.09 -6.45
CA ILE A 180 -15.03 0.77 -5.54
C ILE A 180 -15.77 1.87 -6.30
N GLU A 181 -17.03 2.11 -5.97
CA GLU A 181 -17.78 3.28 -6.38
C GLU A 181 -17.28 4.51 -5.59
N LYS A 182 -16.93 5.58 -6.29
CA LYS A 182 -16.38 6.81 -5.72
C LYS A 182 -17.51 7.78 -5.34
N ASP A 183 -18.41 7.34 -4.46
CA ASP A 183 -19.58 8.11 -3.97
C ASP A 183 -19.18 9.23 -2.98
N ASP A 184 -17.99 9.15 -2.38
CA ASP A 184 -17.35 10.20 -1.57
C ASP A 184 -15.93 10.47 -2.09
N ILE A 185 -15.83 11.38 -3.06
CA ILE A 185 -14.55 11.69 -3.72
C ILE A 185 -13.53 12.31 -2.76
N PRO A 186 -13.85 13.28 -1.89
CA PRO A 186 -12.89 13.82 -0.94
C PRO A 186 -12.25 12.74 -0.05
N GLN A 187 -13.06 11.84 0.52
CA GLN A 187 -12.56 10.74 1.35
C GLN A 187 -11.72 9.74 0.53
N TYR A 188 -12.10 9.48 -0.71
CA TYR A 188 -11.35 8.62 -1.61
C TYR A 188 -9.97 9.20 -1.95
N LEU A 189 -9.90 10.50 -2.25
CA LEU A 189 -8.62 11.17 -2.54
C LEU A 189 -7.71 11.16 -1.31
N LEU A 190 -8.25 11.49 -0.13
CA LEU A 190 -7.50 11.44 1.13
C LEU A 190 -6.94 10.04 1.40
N PHE A 191 -7.74 8.99 1.16
CA PHE A 191 -7.26 7.61 1.27
C PHE A 191 -6.06 7.32 0.36
N LEU A 192 -6.11 7.76 -0.91
CA LEU A 192 -5.01 7.56 -1.86
C LEU A 192 -3.76 8.35 -1.49
N GLU A 193 -3.94 9.58 -1.01
CA GLU A 193 -2.87 10.46 -0.55
C GLU A 193 -2.11 9.85 0.64
N ASP A 194 -2.82 9.25 1.60
CA ASP A 194 -2.20 8.60 2.76
C ASP A 194 -1.53 7.25 2.44
N VAL A 195 -2.01 6.57 1.40
CA VAL A 195 -1.42 5.28 0.95
C VAL A 195 -0.16 5.48 0.10
N PHE A 196 -0.06 6.55 -0.67
CA PHE A 196 1.06 6.78 -1.60
C PHE A 196 2.43 6.76 -0.91
N PRO A 197 2.68 7.50 0.19
CA PRO A 197 3.98 7.48 0.87
C PRO A 197 4.37 6.10 1.41
N TYR A 198 3.39 5.30 1.78
CA TYR A 198 3.63 3.93 2.22
C TYR A 198 4.04 3.02 1.05
N MET A 199 3.45 3.19 -0.14
CA MET A 199 3.88 2.50 -1.35
C MET A 199 5.28 2.96 -1.80
N GLU A 200 5.59 4.25 -1.66
CA GLU A 200 6.91 4.81 -1.96
C GLU A 200 7.99 4.19 -1.07
N LYS A 201 7.73 4.11 0.22
CA LYS A 201 8.62 3.49 1.22
C LYS A 201 9.03 2.05 0.85
N TYR A 202 8.12 1.30 0.21
CA TYR A 202 8.36 -0.07 -0.27
C TYR A 202 8.67 -0.15 -1.77
N HIS A 203 8.95 0.97 -2.43
CA HIS A 203 9.27 1.05 -3.87
C HIS A 203 8.22 0.40 -4.80
N TYR A 204 6.94 0.41 -4.41
CA TYR A 204 5.86 -0.21 -5.19
C TYR A 204 5.38 0.70 -6.32
N GLN A 205 6.26 0.90 -7.33
CA GLN A 205 6.05 1.85 -8.43
C GLN A 205 4.75 1.62 -9.23
N LYS A 206 4.31 0.36 -9.37
CA LYS A 206 3.07 0.04 -10.09
C LYS A 206 1.84 0.67 -9.42
N GLY A 207 1.72 0.53 -8.11
CA GLY A 207 0.62 1.13 -7.34
C GLY A 207 0.70 2.64 -7.33
N MET A 208 1.90 3.22 -7.12
CA MET A 208 2.13 4.65 -7.15
C MET A 208 1.66 5.29 -8.48
N LYS A 209 1.99 4.67 -9.63
CA LYS A 209 1.53 5.14 -10.95
C LYS A 209 0.01 5.15 -11.08
N LYS A 210 -0.68 4.12 -10.55
CA LYS A 210 -2.14 4.06 -10.55
C LYS A 210 -2.76 5.15 -9.67
N ILE A 211 -2.22 5.38 -8.47
CA ILE A 211 -2.67 6.46 -7.59
C ILE A 211 -2.54 7.81 -8.28
N ILE A 212 -1.38 8.09 -8.90
CA ILE A 212 -1.20 9.34 -9.66
C ILE A 212 -2.25 9.48 -10.77
N GLN A 213 -2.58 8.41 -11.49
CA GLN A 213 -3.62 8.45 -12.53
C GLN A 213 -5.00 8.77 -11.97
N GLU A 214 -5.37 8.16 -10.85
CA GLU A 214 -6.64 8.44 -10.15
C GLU A 214 -6.69 9.89 -9.67
N LEU A 215 -5.66 10.37 -8.96
CA LEU A 215 -5.57 11.75 -8.50
C LEU A 215 -5.62 12.75 -9.66
N GLN A 216 -4.91 12.47 -10.77
CA GLN A 216 -4.97 13.31 -11.97
C GLN A 216 -6.36 13.40 -12.57
N HIS A 217 -7.09 12.29 -12.58
CA HIS A 217 -8.45 12.25 -13.12
C HIS A 217 -9.38 13.21 -12.36
N PHE A 218 -9.38 13.15 -11.03
CA PHE A 218 -10.27 13.95 -10.20
C PHE A 218 -9.83 15.40 -10.03
N ILE A 219 -8.53 15.67 -9.88
CA ILE A 219 -7.98 17.00 -9.61
C ILE A 219 -7.95 17.86 -10.88
N LYS A 220 -7.59 17.30 -12.05
CA LYS A 220 -7.54 18.05 -13.32
C LYS A 220 -8.91 18.44 -13.86
N ALA A 221 -9.97 17.72 -13.53
CA ALA A 221 -11.33 18.07 -13.92
C ALA A 221 -11.83 19.36 -13.26
N ASN A 222 -11.02 20.08 -12.47
CA ASN A 222 -11.36 21.30 -11.71
C ASN A 222 -12.58 21.17 -10.77
N THR A 223 -13.04 19.96 -10.55
CA THR A 223 -14.24 19.71 -9.72
C THR A 223 -13.85 19.44 -8.27
N TYR A 224 -12.64 18.92 -8.05
CA TYR A 224 -12.13 18.56 -6.73
C TYR A 224 -10.64 18.93 -6.61
N GLY A 225 -10.22 19.21 -5.40
CA GLY A 225 -8.83 19.47 -5.08
C GLY A 225 -8.54 20.91 -4.66
N THR A 226 -7.89 21.02 -3.53
CA THR A 226 -7.34 22.26 -2.98
C THR A 226 -6.00 22.62 -3.65
N ALA A 227 -5.39 23.72 -3.24
CA ALA A 227 -4.01 24.04 -3.62
C ALA A 227 -3.02 22.99 -3.08
N SER A 228 -3.29 22.43 -1.89
CA SER A 228 -2.48 21.38 -1.29
C SER A 228 -2.55 20.07 -2.09
N ASP A 229 -3.74 19.64 -2.52
CA ASP A 229 -3.90 18.41 -3.32
C ASP A 229 -3.19 18.54 -4.69
N ARG A 230 -3.25 19.72 -5.31
CA ARG A 230 -2.49 19.97 -6.55
C ARG A 230 -0.98 19.95 -6.33
N ALA A 231 -0.52 20.53 -5.22
CA ALA A 231 0.90 20.51 -4.86
C ALA A 231 1.36 19.07 -4.60
N LEU A 232 0.58 18.29 -3.84
CA LEU A 232 0.86 16.90 -3.53
C LEU A 232 0.90 16.03 -4.79
N LEU A 233 -0.03 16.22 -5.74
CA LEU A 233 0.00 15.50 -7.02
C LEU A 233 1.28 15.79 -7.82
N LEU A 234 1.77 17.04 -7.82
CA LEU A 234 3.02 17.40 -8.51
C LEU A 234 4.24 16.77 -7.82
N ASP A 235 4.25 16.73 -6.48
CA ASP A 235 5.26 16.03 -5.66
C ASP A 235 5.30 14.53 -6.00
N TYR A 236 4.16 13.85 -6.05
CA TYR A 236 4.08 12.43 -6.43
C TYR A 236 4.54 12.18 -7.87
N GLN A 237 4.29 13.11 -8.78
CA GLN A 237 4.81 13.03 -10.15
C GLN A 237 6.33 13.22 -10.17
N ALA A 238 6.86 14.12 -9.34
CA ALA A 238 8.30 14.34 -9.21
C ALA A 238 9.02 13.09 -8.67
N THR A 239 8.43 12.40 -7.70
CA THR A 239 8.97 11.15 -7.13
C THR A 239 9.17 10.05 -8.19
N LEU A 240 8.29 9.96 -9.20
CA LEU A 240 8.39 8.96 -10.28
C LEU A 240 9.08 9.48 -11.54
N GLU A 241 9.50 10.74 -11.59
CA GLU A 241 10.16 11.33 -12.78
C GLU A 241 11.64 10.92 -12.81
N PRO A 242 12.10 10.17 -13.83
CA PRO A 242 13.48 9.69 -13.89
C PRO A 242 14.51 10.78 -14.17
N LYS A 243 14.08 11.94 -14.68
CA LYS A 243 14.98 13.05 -15.01
C LYS A 243 14.98 14.08 -13.89
N THR A 244 16.09 14.18 -13.16
CA THR A 244 16.26 15.08 -12.00
C THR A 244 15.85 16.53 -12.31
N GLU A 245 16.20 17.07 -13.47
CA GLU A 245 15.83 18.45 -13.85
C GLU A 245 14.31 18.64 -13.98
N LYS A 246 13.60 17.62 -14.51
CA LYS A 246 12.14 17.67 -14.60
C LYS A 246 11.49 17.49 -13.22
N ALA A 247 12.04 16.60 -12.38
CA ALA A 247 11.59 16.45 -11.01
C ALA A 247 11.74 17.77 -10.23
N ILE A 248 12.89 18.46 -10.33
CA ILE A 248 13.11 19.80 -9.74
C ILE A 248 12.06 20.81 -10.23
N LYS A 249 11.69 20.75 -11.53
CA LYS A 249 10.67 21.66 -12.06
C LYS A 249 9.30 21.37 -11.46
N LEU A 250 8.91 20.09 -11.36
CA LEU A 250 7.64 19.67 -10.74
C LEU A 250 7.56 20.09 -9.27
N GLU A 251 8.62 19.91 -8.49
CA GLU A 251 8.68 20.35 -7.10
C GLU A 251 8.53 21.87 -6.92
N LYS A 252 9.17 22.66 -7.81
CA LYS A 252 8.98 24.10 -7.82
C LYS A 252 7.56 24.52 -8.18
N GLU A 253 6.95 23.82 -9.14
CA GLU A 253 5.56 24.03 -9.49
C GLU A 253 4.62 23.65 -8.34
N ALA A 254 4.94 22.60 -7.57
CA ALA A 254 4.22 22.19 -6.36
C ALA A 254 4.27 23.27 -5.30
N LEU A 255 5.45 23.79 -4.97
CA LEU A 255 5.62 24.92 -4.04
C LEU A 255 4.85 26.16 -4.49
N ALA A 256 4.79 26.45 -5.79
CA ALA A 256 4.07 27.59 -6.35
C ALA A 256 2.54 27.48 -6.22
N GLN A 257 1.98 26.29 -5.99
CA GLN A 257 0.55 26.10 -5.68
C GLN A 257 0.18 26.69 -4.32
N ILE A 258 1.11 26.68 -3.36
CA ILE A 258 0.86 27.08 -1.98
C ILE A 258 1.21 28.56 -1.82
N LYS A 259 0.19 29.40 -1.70
CA LYS A 259 0.37 30.87 -1.56
C LYS A 259 0.80 31.28 -0.15
N GLU A 260 0.34 30.54 0.86
CA GLU A 260 0.59 30.81 2.27
C GLU A 260 0.82 29.51 3.02
N THR A 261 1.84 29.48 3.87
CA THR A 261 2.10 28.34 4.74
C THR A 261 1.33 28.52 6.04
N THR A 262 0.47 27.56 6.36
CA THR A 262 -0.31 27.51 7.60
C THR A 262 0.11 26.26 8.39
N LYS A 263 -0.42 26.10 9.60
CA LYS A 263 -0.13 24.94 10.42
C LYS A 263 -0.60 23.63 9.73
N GLU A 264 -1.74 23.71 9.04
CA GLU A 264 -2.37 22.57 8.36
C GLU A 264 -1.54 22.07 7.17
N ASN A 265 -0.87 22.96 6.43
CA ASN A 265 -0.07 22.57 5.26
C ASN A 265 1.46 22.62 5.51
N ALA A 266 1.90 22.92 6.73
CA ALA A 266 3.32 23.10 7.05
C ALA A 266 4.14 21.81 6.82
N HIS A 267 3.57 20.63 7.09
CA HIS A 267 4.21 19.34 6.77
C HIS A 267 4.40 19.18 5.26
N LEU A 268 3.37 19.44 4.46
CA LEU A 268 3.46 19.36 3.00
C LEU A 268 4.55 20.31 2.48
N VAL A 269 4.54 21.59 2.88
CA VAL A 269 5.53 22.56 2.42
C VAL A 269 6.94 22.18 2.85
N SER A 270 7.10 21.65 4.08
CA SER A 270 8.38 21.12 4.56
C SER A 270 8.85 19.93 3.72
N ASN A 271 7.95 19.01 3.38
CA ASN A 271 8.25 17.84 2.55
C ASN A 271 8.71 18.27 1.14
N LEU A 272 7.97 19.18 0.48
CA LEU A 272 8.35 19.75 -0.82
C LEU A 272 9.75 20.40 -0.77
N HIS A 273 10.07 21.11 0.30
CA HIS A 273 11.42 21.66 0.48
C HIS A 273 12.47 20.59 0.71
N SER A 274 12.17 19.51 1.47
CA SER A 274 13.08 18.38 1.68
C SER A 274 13.36 17.64 0.37
N ASN A 275 12.32 17.34 -0.40
CA ASN A 275 12.41 16.64 -1.69
C ASN A 275 13.19 17.47 -2.72
N LEU A 276 12.86 18.75 -2.84
CA LEU A 276 13.62 19.66 -3.70
C LEU A 276 15.09 19.76 -3.27
N GLY A 277 15.36 19.77 -1.96
CA GLY A 277 16.71 19.70 -1.42
C GLY A 277 17.43 18.41 -1.77
N GLY A 278 16.75 17.25 -1.71
CA GLY A 278 17.25 15.95 -2.13
C GLY A 278 17.61 15.91 -3.62
N LEU A 279 16.73 16.45 -4.47
CA LEU A 279 16.98 16.56 -5.90
C LEU A 279 18.16 17.47 -6.24
N TYR A 280 18.32 18.60 -5.54
CA TYR A 280 19.49 19.47 -5.69
C TYR A 280 20.78 18.77 -5.24
N ARG A 281 20.71 17.98 -4.16
CA ARG A 281 21.86 17.18 -3.69
C ARG A 281 22.31 16.17 -4.77
N ILE A 282 21.37 15.41 -5.34
CA ILE A 282 21.64 14.46 -6.45
C ILE A 282 22.22 15.20 -7.66
N ASN A 283 21.79 16.42 -7.92
CA ASN A 283 22.31 17.27 -9.02
C ASN A 283 23.60 17.99 -8.67
N GLY A 284 24.25 17.69 -7.54
CA GLY A 284 25.51 18.30 -7.10
C GLY A 284 25.44 19.75 -6.62
N GLN A 285 24.23 20.31 -6.46
CA GLN A 285 24.00 21.68 -6.04
C GLN A 285 23.80 21.79 -4.53
N LEU A 286 24.86 21.47 -3.77
CA LEU A 286 24.82 21.27 -2.32
C LEU A 286 24.37 22.52 -1.53
N ASP A 287 24.71 23.74 -1.99
CA ASP A 287 24.26 24.97 -1.34
C ASP A 287 22.74 25.16 -1.44
N LEU A 288 22.17 24.87 -2.63
CA LEU A 288 20.72 24.91 -2.81
C LEU A 288 20.04 23.80 -2.00
N ALA A 289 20.62 22.60 -1.99
CA ALA A 289 20.14 21.49 -1.18
C ALA A 289 20.05 21.89 0.30
N LYS A 290 21.14 22.42 0.86
CA LYS A 290 21.20 22.91 2.26
C LYS A 290 20.17 23.99 2.56
N ARG A 291 20.03 24.96 1.64
CA ARG A 291 19.07 26.05 1.78
C ARG A 291 17.63 25.51 1.87
N HIS A 292 17.24 24.66 0.95
CA HIS A 292 15.88 24.13 0.89
C HIS A 292 15.58 23.19 2.07
N MET A 293 16.44 22.23 2.39
CA MET A 293 16.24 21.36 3.55
C MET A 293 16.17 22.14 4.86
N LYS A 294 17.03 23.16 5.03
CA LYS A 294 16.98 24.05 6.20
C LYS A 294 15.66 24.83 6.28
N MET A 295 15.12 25.28 5.14
CA MET A 295 13.81 25.94 5.11
C MET A 295 12.71 24.98 5.58
N GLY A 296 12.68 23.72 5.10
CA GLY A 296 11.73 22.71 5.55
C GLY A 296 11.81 22.48 7.07
N ILE A 297 13.01 22.24 7.60
CA ILE A 297 13.23 22.07 9.05
C ILE A 297 12.79 23.28 9.86
N SER A 298 13.07 24.51 9.36
CA SER A 298 12.66 25.74 10.02
C SER A 298 11.14 25.90 10.09
N LEU A 299 10.42 25.49 9.06
CA LEU A 299 8.94 25.48 9.05
C LEU A 299 8.40 24.48 10.09
N LEU A 300 8.91 23.27 10.15
CA LEU A 300 8.51 22.29 11.17
C LEU A 300 8.77 22.82 12.57
N GLN A 301 9.88 23.52 12.79
CA GLN A 301 10.20 24.15 14.08
C GLN A 301 9.24 25.30 14.41
N GLN A 302 8.94 26.16 13.44
CA GLN A 302 8.03 27.31 13.59
C GLN A 302 6.63 26.88 14.02
N TYR A 303 6.12 25.79 13.43
CA TYR A 303 4.78 25.27 13.71
C TYR A 303 4.74 24.20 14.81
N GLN A 304 5.86 23.94 15.51
CA GLN A 304 6.01 22.93 16.58
C GLN A 304 5.72 21.50 16.11
N LEU A 305 6.08 21.21 14.86
CA LEU A 305 5.92 19.92 14.20
C LEU A 305 7.25 19.14 14.08
N LEU A 306 8.36 19.76 14.52
CA LEU A 306 9.66 19.10 14.52
C LEU A 306 9.65 17.97 15.57
N TYR A 307 10.21 16.82 15.17
CA TYR A 307 10.24 15.60 15.97
C TYR A 307 8.87 14.95 16.21
N THR A 308 7.91 15.16 15.33
CA THR A 308 6.76 14.28 15.16
C THR A 308 7.12 13.10 14.25
N ASN A 309 6.29 12.06 14.20
CA ASN A 309 6.52 10.93 13.30
C ASN A 309 6.64 11.37 11.83
N ASP A 310 5.78 12.29 11.41
CA ASP A 310 5.73 12.78 10.03
C ASP A 310 6.99 13.58 9.62
N SER A 311 7.78 14.05 10.59
CA SER A 311 9.02 14.80 10.32
C SER A 311 10.29 13.91 10.24
N ILE A 312 10.16 12.60 10.47
CA ILE A 312 11.31 11.67 10.47
C ILE A 312 12.07 11.71 9.15
N PRO A 313 11.43 11.60 7.96
CA PRO A 313 12.15 11.62 6.68
C PRO A 313 12.90 12.93 6.45
N GLN A 314 12.29 14.07 6.75
CA GLN A 314 12.89 15.38 6.53
C GLN A 314 14.14 15.58 7.40
N ILE A 315 14.08 15.16 8.68
CA ILE A 315 15.22 15.25 9.59
C ILE A 315 16.35 14.33 9.15
N ASN A 316 16.02 13.10 8.74
CA ASN A 316 17.00 12.14 8.25
C ASN A 316 17.66 12.64 6.96
N ASN A 317 16.90 13.13 5.98
CA ASN A 317 17.42 13.67 4.73
C ASN A 317 18.35 14.87 4.97
N TYR A 318 17.99 15.77 5.90
CA TYR A 318 18.85 16.88 6.26
C TYR A 318 20.15 16.42 6.96
N ALA A 319 20.06 15.42 7.84
CA ALA A 319 21.25 14.85 8.48
C ALA A 319 22.18 14.17 7.46
N VAL A 320 21.66 13.45 6.47
CA VAL A 320 22.45 12.87 5.37
C VAL A 320 23.20 13.96 4.59
N LEU A 321 22.53 15.08 4.26
CA LEU A 321 23.19 16.20 3.61
C LEU A 321 24.28 16.80 4.49
N LEU A 322 24.04 16.98 5.81
CA LEU A 322 25.04 17.52 6.74
C LEU A 322 26.29 16.62 6.81
N ILE A 323 26.10 15.30 6.71
CA ILE A 323 27.22 14.34 6.61
C ILE A 323 28.05 14.61 5.35
N GLU A 324 27.38 14.76 4.20
CA GLU A 324 28.03 14.96 2.89
C GLU A 324 28.82 16.27 2.81
N ILE A 325 28.29 17.34 3.43
CA ILE A 325 28.96 18.66 3.48
C ILE A 325 29.94 18.80 4.67
N GLN A 326 30.30 17.70 5.32
CA GLN A 326 31.26 17.63 6.42
C GLN A 326 30.88 18.43 7.68
N GLU A 327 29.59 18.43 8.03
CA GLU A 327 29.07 18.98 9.29
C GLU A 327 28.56 17.83 10.22
N PRO A 328 29.42 16.87 10.61
CA PRO A 328 28.99 15.64 11.27
C PRO A 328 28.40 15.84 12.68
N ASP A 329 28.84 16.86 13.40
CA ASP A 329 28.35 17.13 14.77
C ASP A 329 26.86 17.50 14.80
N LEU A 330 26.44 18.33 13.83
CA LEU A 330 25.04 18.70 13.67
C LEU A 330 24.20 17.50 13.23
N ALA A 331 24.71 16.69 12.31
CA ALA A 331 24.06 15.47 11.86
C ALA A 331 23.91 14.47 13.01
N LEU A 332 24.96 14.26 13.80
CA LEU A 332 24.96 13.34 14.94
C LEU A 332 23.88 13.71 15.96
N SER A 333 23.83 14.98 16.34
CA SER A 333 22.85 15.48 17.31
C SER A 333 21.40 15.24 16.81
N ALA A 334 21.13 15.54 15.54
CA ALA A 334 19.81 15.34 14.95
C ALA A 334 19.43 13.85 14.92
N LEU A 335 20.32 12.97 14.47
CA LEU A 335 20.08 11.54 14.33
C LEU A 335 19.94 10.82 15.68
N GLN A 336 20.72 11.21 16.69
CA GLN A 336 20.57 10.63 18.05
C GLN A 336 19.20 10.94 18.62
N LYS A 337 18.73 12.18 18.48
CA LYS A 337 17.38 12.58 18.91
C LYS A 337 16.31 11.87 18.10
N LEU A 338 16.49 11.73 16.78
CA LEU A 338 15.57 11.01 15.92
C LEU A 338 15.49 9.52 16.31
N ALA A 339 16.63 8.87 16.55
CA ALA A 339 16.66 7.48 17.00
C ALA A 339 15.92 7.26 18.34
N GLN A 340 15.99 8.23 19.24
CA GLN A 340 15.27 8.19 20.51
C GLN A 340 13.76 8.29 20.27
N ILE A 341 13.31 9.22 19.44
CA ILE A 341 11.89 9.42 19.11
C ILE A 341 11.32 8.17 18.46
N ILE A 342 12.00 7.59 17.49
CA ILE A 342 11.55 6.36 16.84
C ILE A 342 11.38 5.23 17.86
N LYS A 343 12.27 5.13 18.85
CA LYS A 343 12.14 4.12 19.92
C LYS A 343 10.96 4.37 20.85
N GLU A 344 10.64 5.62 21.14
CA GLU A 344 9.57 5.99 22.07
C GLU A 344 8.18 5.80 21.46
N TYR A 345 8.02 6.12 20.18
CA TYR A 345 6.73 6.08 19.49
C TYR A 345 6.53 4.79 18.68
N ASN A 346 7.61 4.16 18.26
CA ASN A 346 7.59 3.07 17.29
C ASN A 346 8.47 1.91 17.75
N SER A 347 8.49 0.85 16.96
CA SER A 347 9.43 -0.24 17.13
C SER A 347 10.84 0.20 16.70
N ASN A 348 11.86 -0.25 17.42
CA ASN A 348 13.24 -0.16 16.94
C ASN A 348 13.55 -1.17 15.80
N HIS A 349 12.51 -1.72 15.19
CA HIS A 349 12.55 -2.69 14.09
C HIS A 349 11.68 -2.20 12.93
N CYS A 350 12.08 -1.10 12.30
CA CYS A 350 11.39 -0.47 11.17
C CYS A 350 12.40 0.16 10.20
N LEU A 351 11.97 0.42 8.96
CA LEU A 351 12.82 1.01 7.92
C LEU A 351 13.39 2.36 8.33
N ASP A 352 12.58 3.21 8.97
CA ASP A 352 13.05 4.53 9.43
C ASP A 352 14.20 4.40 10.43
N TYR A 353 14.09 3.44 11.37
CA TYR A 353 15.16 3.18 12.32
C TYR A 353 16.41 2.59 11.65
N ALA A 354 16.22 1.71 10.64
CA ALA A 354 17.33 1.17 9.86
C ALA A 354 18.10 2.28 9.12
N GLN A 355 17.37 3.20 8.47
CA GLN A 355 17.98 4.36 7.78
C GLN A 355 18.75 5.29 8.75
N VAL A 356 18.20 5.55 9.94
CA VAL A 356 18.89 6.31 10.98
C VAL A 356 20.15 5.58 11.45
N GLN A 357 20.11 4.26 11.63
CA GLN A 357 21.30 3.47 11.97
C GLN A 357 22.35 3.51 10.85
N GLU A 358 21.93 3.44 9.58
CA GLU A 358 22.82 3.58 8.43
C GLU A 358 23.52 4.95 8.42
N SER A 359 22.77 6.03 8.65
CA SER A 359 23.31 7.39 8.75
C SER A 359 24.26 7.58 9.94
N LEU A 360 23.94 7.01 11.11
CA LEU A 360 24.84 7.00 12.27
C LEU A 360 26.13 6.22 12.01
N GLY A 361 26.04 5.11 11.28
CA GLY A 361 27.20 4.35 10.80
C GLY A 361 28.13 5.20 9.93
N SER A 362 27.54 5.96 8.99
CA SER A 362 28.28 6.87 8.11
C SER A 362 29.00 7.98 8.88
N ILE A 363 28.38 8.56 9.90
CA ILE A 363 29.02 9.56 10.78
C ILE A 363 30.20 8.92 11.52
N CYS A 364 30.02 7.72 12.08
CA CYS A 364 31.09 7.02 12.78
C CYS A 364 32.30 6.72 11.88
N LEU A 365 32.08 6.54 10.57
CA LEU A 365 33.18 6.42 9.61
C LEU A 365 33.95 7.72 9.44
N ILE A 366 33.25 8.83 9.23
CA ILE A 366 33.87 10.15 9.06
C ILE A 366 34.65 10.55 10.30
N THR A 367 34.17 10.18 11.49
CA THR A 367 34.86 10.44 12.77
C THR A 367 35.87 9.35 13.15
N ALA A 368 36.22 8.45 12.21
CA ALA A 368 37.16 7.36 12.37
C ALA A 368 36.81 6.33 13.48
N ASN A 369 35.56 6.27 13.92
CA ASN A 369 35.09 5.29 14.90
C ASN A 369 34.56 4.02 14.21
N ILE A 370 35.45 3.23 13.65
CA ILE A 370 35.14 2.05 12.83
C ILE A 370 34.32 1.00 13.60
N SER A 371 34.60 0.80 14.90
CA SER A 371 33.89 -0.19 15.70
C SER A 371 32.41 0.14 15.87
N GLN A 372 32.08 1.39 16.17
CA GLN A 372 30.70 1.85 16.28
C GLN A 372 30.02 1.86 14.91
N ALA A 373 30.71 2.25 13.85
CA ALA A 373 30.16 2.21 12.51
C ALA A 373 29.69 0.79 12.13
N LYS A 374 30.53 -0.23 12.35
CA LYS A 374 30.15 -1.64 12.14
C LYS A 374 28.91 -2.04 12.94
N THR A 375 28.81 -1.58 14.17
CA THR A 375 27.64 -1.88 15.03
C THR A 375 26.37 -1.28 14.46
N HIS A 376 26.41 -0.05 14.00
CA HIS A 376 25.27 0.64 13.41
C HIS A 376 24.85 0.01 12.08
N PHE A 377 25.77 -0.26 11.15
CA PHE A 377 25.46 -0.91 9.89
C PHE A 377 24.91 -2.33 10.08
N LYS A 378 25.44 -3.13 11.02
CA LYS A 378 24.88 -4.46 11.33
C LYS A 378 23.43 -4.37 11.80
N LYS A 379 23.09 -3.37 12.62
CA LYS A 379 21.69 -3.16 13.06
C LYS A 379 20.80 -2.80 11.89
N ALA A 380 21.23 -1.89 11.02
CA ALA A 380 20.48 -1.51 9.84
C ALA A 380 20.24 -2.70 8.90
N LEU A 381 21.29 -3.41 8.53
CA LEU A 381 21.22 -4.57 7.64
C LEU A 381 20.32 -5.68 8.18
N LYS A 382 20.39 -5.98 9.47
CA LYS A 382 19.50 -6.97 10.09
C LYS A 382 18.03 -6.59 9.93
N ILE A 383 17.69 -5.32 10.10
CA ILE A 383 16.33 -4.84 9.94
C ILE A 383 15.90 -4.93 8.47
N TYR A 384 16.75 -4.54 7.52
CA TYR A 384 16.47 -4.68 6.08
C TYR A 384 16.26 -6.14 5.69
N GLU A 385 17.09 -7.07 6.19
CA GLU A 385 16.93 -8.52 5.95
C GLU A 385 15.61 -9.06 6.47
N ASP A 386 15.18 -8.64 7.65
CA ASP A 386 13.94 -9.10 8.27
C ASP A 386 12.71 -8.52 7.53
N ILE A 387 12.77 -7.26 7.10
CA ILE A 387 11.64 -6.57 6.44
C ILE A 387 11.51 -6.98 4.97
N TRP A 388 12.64 -7.08 4.26
CA TRP A 388 12.70 -7.41 2.84
C TRP A 388 13.06 -8.88 2.57
N ALA A 389 12.70 -9.79 3.48
CA ALA A 389 13.03 -11.23 3.33
C ALA A 389 12.64 -11.82 1.98
N ASP A 390 11.56 -11.32 1.36
CA ASP A 390 11.06 -11.71 0.04
C ASP A 390 11.59 -10.82 -1.11
N GLU A 391 12.51 -9.89 -0.83
CA GLU A 391 13.07 -8.92 -1.78
C GLU A 391 14.62 -8.93 -1.74
N PRO A 392 15.25 -10.01 -2.13
CA PRO A 392 16.71 -10.16 -2.02
C PRO A 392 17.50 -9.11 -2.80
N GLU A 393 16.93 -8.56 -3.87
CA GLU A 393 17.55 -7.51 -4.68
C GLU A 393 17.71 -6.19 -3.91
N LEU A 394 16.70 -5.80 -3.10
CA LEU A 394 16.77 -4.60 -2.26
C LEU A 394 17.81 -4.77 -1.13
N ILE A 395 17.90 -5.97 -0.57
CA ILE A 395 18.91 -6.29 0.45
C ILE A 395 20.31 -6.19 -0.15
N GLU A 396 20.53 -6.79 -1.33
CA GLU A 396 21.83 -6.76 -2.02
C GLU A 396 22.25 -5.32 -2.36
N GLU A 397 21.32 -4.48 -2.82
CA GLU A 397 21.57 -3.05 -3.08
C GLU A 397 22.07 -2.34 -1.81
N LYS A 398 21.47 -2.60 -0.65
CA LYS A 398 21.90 -2.02 0.62
C LYS A 398 23.27 -2.54 1.08
N TYR A 399 23.55 -3.82 0.86
CA TYR A 399 24.88 -4.37 1.12
C TYR A 399 25.93 -3.68 0.26
N GLN A 400 25.69 -3.50 -1.03
CA GLN A 400 26.61 -2.84 -1.95
C GLN A 400 26.84 -1.38 -1.55
N ALA A 401 25.78 -0.63 -1.25
CA ALA A 401 25.90 0.76 -0.81
C ALA A 401 26.76 0.90 0.46
N ILE A 402 26.55 0.04 1.46
CA ILE A 402 27.36 0.04 2.69
C ILE A 402 28.80 -0.39 2.39
N GLN A 403 29.02 -1.35 1.47
CA GLN A 403 30.34 -1.81 1.07
C GLN A 403 31.14 -0.73 0.33
N GLU A 404 30.49 0.10 -0.48
CA GLU A 404 31.11 1.25 -1.15
C GLU A 404 31.58 2.31 -0.14
N LEU A 405 30.78 2.56 0.92
CA LEU A 405 31.19 3.43 2.04
C LEU A 405 32.39 2.85 2.83
N TYR A 406 32.67 1.55 2.67
CA TYR A 406 33.71 0.80 3.38
C TYR A 406 34.67 0.05 2.42
N PRO A 407 35.47 0.71 1.61
CA PRO A 407 36.31 0.00 0.63
C PRO A 407 37.26 -1.02 1.25
N GLN A 408 37.76 -0.79 2.48
CA GLN A 408 38.72 -1.66 3.17
C GLN A 408 38.09 -2.53 4.27
N ALA A 409 36.99 -2.13 4.89
CA ALA A 409 36.31 -2.85 5.98
C ALA A 409 34.99 -3.51 5.55
N GLY A 410 34.41 -3.10 4.43
CA GLY A 410 33.14 -3.61 3.89
C GLY A 410 33.23 -5.09 3.53
N ILE A 411 34.35 -5.54 2.95
CA ILE A 411 34.57 -6.95 2.64
C ILE A 411 34.52 -7.83 3.92
N ALA A 412 35.02 -7.33 5.06
CA ALA A 412 34.94 -8.03 6.33
C ALA A 412 33.54 -7.99 6.94
N LEU A 413 32.76 -6.94 6.69
CA LEU A 413 31.37 -6.83 7.14
C LEU A 413 30.45 -7.78 6.35
N ALA A 414 30.48 -7.74 5.03
CA ALA A 414 29.70 -8.60 4.15
C ALA A 414 30.01 -10.09 4.36
N LYS A 415 31.30 -10.46 4.45
CA LYS A 415 31.71 -11.86 4.73
C LYS A 415 31.26 -12.34 6.11
N SER A 416 31.27 -11.50 7.14
CA SER A 416 30.84 -11.91 8.49
C SER A 416 29.31 -12.15 8.59
N ILE A 417 28.50 -11.48 7.76
CA ILE A 417 27.06 -11.63 7.73
C ILE A 417 26.65 -12.82 6.85
N LEU A 418 27.35 -13.05 5.73
CA LEU A 418 27.14 -14.21 4.86
C LEU A 418 27.60 -15.53 5.52
N LEU A 419 28.63 -15.51 6.36
CA LEU A 419 29.13 -16.68 7.09
C LEU A 419 28.25 -17.11 8.28
N THR A 420 27.31 -16.27 8.72
CA THR A 420 26.34 -16.63 9.76
C THR A 420 25.05 -17.26 9.19
N LYS A 421 24.94 -17.41 7.88
CA LYS A 421 23.79 -18.08 7.18
C LYS A 421 24.02 -19.56 6.86
N HIS A 422 25.07 -20.21 7.40
CA HIS A 422 25.34 -21.66 7.28
C HIS A 422 25.27 -22.36 8.63
#